data_92490db86ca573e65de57f5953a4d7d1
#
_entry.id   92490db86ca573e65de57f5953a4d7d1
#
_cell.length_a   1.000
_cell.length_b   1.000
_cell.length_c   1.000
_cell.angle_alpha   90.00
_cell.angle_beta   90.00
_cell.angle_gamma   90.00
#
_symmetry.space_group_name_H-M   'P 1'
#
loop_
_entity.id
_entity.type
_entity.pdbx_description
1 polymer ?
#
loop_
_entity_poly.entity_id
_entity_poly.type
_entity_poly.pdbx_seq_one_letter_code
_entity_poly.pdbx_strand_id
1 'polypeptide(L)'
;MKKTLISLFALFLAVAGASAQQLVAGAAKVDITPKESELARPTDIIRGNLYVRAIYVSDGHSATAIVGMDTHCHALEEVIRQSAASTGVPAENFIISSTHTHSGGTAGIGADNKPSQEQVQAAIVKAVDLAKAAARPARVGFGKRPLDLNVNRDNYNEFQEWEQAANWTAPCDKDLTVITFLDQEDIPIAVYMNYGMHPVNFFMSGVVSADFPGDACNLIEKVFGDKTVAVFSQGASGDVNPKLAYTEIFQETDQIKGVRRPHRATRGSLDLSTKEVSKEQLAIHKAMVDRKDEYVHMLGNAMGFKAIEIMLYDTQYEVNPAIKGAETIIAVPGRERIDKNGRENYDPGYTPADDRHIGVGLVQIGDITLVSVSGEIYTEIGLRIKHEMPTSKLMIVALADGPFESGYIYSNNAASHLTFQVIGSRLQPGHAEEAIVNAAKQLLKDAK
;
A
#
# COMPACT_ATOMS: atom_id res chain seq x y z
N MET A 1 -69.34 20.01 53.03
CA MET A 1 -68.72 20.13 51.67
C MET A 1 -67.23 20.05 51.83
N LYS A 2 -66.66 18.88 51.60
CA LYS A 2 -65.19 18.64 51.68
C LYS A 2 -64.66 18.59 50.25
N LYS A 3 -63.78 19.55 49.90
CA LYS A 3 -63.07 19.55 48.60
C LYS A 3 -61.84 18.72 48.76
N THR A 4 -61.77 17.62 48.00
CA THR A 4 -60.60 16.75 47.89
C THR A 4 -59.70 17.28 46.75
N LEU A 5 -58.47 17.72 47.08
CA LEU A 5 -57.40 18.09 46.11
C LEU A 5 -56.72 16.80 45.68
N ILE A 6 -56.79 16.48 44.41
CA ILE A 6 -56.00 15.44 43.81
C ILE A 6 -54.72 16.09 43.26
N SER A 7 -53.54 15.78 43.86
CA SER A 7 -52.24 16.18 43.39
C SER A 7 -51.78 15.16 42.36
N LEU A 8 -51.67 15.56 41.12
CA LEU A 8 -51.07 14.78 40.05
C LEU A 8 -49.54 14.92 40.15
N PHE A 9 -48.85 13.86 40.60
CA PHE A 9 -47.38 13.79 40.53
C PHE A 9 -46.99 13.29 39.14
N ALA A 10 -46.55 14.19 38.27
CA ALA A 10 -45.96 13.82 36.97
C ALA A 10 -44.55 13.30 37.21
N LEU A 11 -44.39 11.98 37.11
CA LEU A 11 -43.08 11.30 37.15
C LEU A 11 -42.41 11.48 35.79
N PHE A 12 -41.50 12.45 35.68
CA PHE A 12 -40.59 12.54 34.52
C PHE A 12 -39.56 11.40 34.63
N LEU A 13 -39.80 10.29 33.93
CA LEU A 13 -38.76 9.30 33.61
C LEU A 13 -37.81 9.97 32.60
N ALA A 14 -36.66 10.46 33.06
CA ALA A 14 -35.54 10.74 32.22
C ALA A 14 -35.02 9.39 31.71
N VAL A 15 -35.46 9.00 30.53
CA VAL A 15 -34.79 7.96 29.77
C VAL A 15 -33.44 8.55 29.36
N ALA A 16 -32.40 8.26 30.14
CA ALA A 16 -31.04 8.40 29.71
C ALA A 16 -30.87 7.39 28.56
N GLY A 17 -31.22 7.80 27.35
CA GLY A 17 -30.83 7.10 26.16
C GLY A 17 -29.30 7.04 26.17
N ALA A 18 -28.74 5.87 26.36
CA ALA A 18 -27.34 5.63 25.98
C ALA A 18 -27.26 6.03 24.50
N SER A 19 -26.77 7.24 24.22
CA SER A 19 -26.45 7.66 22.88
C SER A 19 -25.41 6.65 22.39
N ALA A 20 -25.79 5.78 21.47
CA ALA A 20 -24.82 4.95 20.77
C ALA A 20 -23.75 5.91 20.23
N GLN A 21 -22.51 5.70 20.67
CA GLN A 21 -21.42 6.62 20.36
C GLN A 21 -21.18 6.53 18.85
N GLN A 22 -21.38 7.63 18.15
CA GLN A 22 -21.33 7.71 16.71
C GLN A 22 -19.88 7.59 16.24
N LEU A 23 -19.66 6.79 15.17
CA LEU A 23 -18.35 6.74 14.50
C LEU A 23 -17.91 8.16 14.13
N VAL A 24 -16.66 8.47 14.40
CA VAL A 24 -15.99 9.67 13.88
C VAL A 24 -14.82 9.28 13.02
N ALA A 25 -14.59 10.03 11.94
CA ALA A 25 -13.43 9.89 11.09
C ALA A 25 -12.85 11.26 10.75
N GLY A 26 -11.53 11.31 10.61
CA GLY A 26 -10.81 12.47 10.10
C GLY A 26 -9.66 12.03 9.24
N ALA A 27 -9.23 12.89 8.33
CA ALA A 27 -8.13 12.59 7.44
C ALA A 27 -7.25 13.81 7.21
N ALA A 28 -5.98 13.57 6.98
CA ALA A 28 -4.99 14.62 6.69
C ALA A 28 -3.86 14.07 5.81
N LYS A 29 -3.16 14.97 5.13
CA LYS A 29 -1.94 14.67 4.40
C LYS A 29 -0.82 15.65 4.72
N VAL A 30 0.40 15.16 4.74
CA VAL A 30 1.62 15.95 4.96
C VAL A 30 2.49 15.82 3.73
N ASP A 31 2.85 16.94 3.13
CA ASP A 31 3.74 16.99 1.97
C ASP A 31 5.18 16.66 2.39
N ILE A 32 5.78 15.68 1.73
CA ILE A 32 7.16 15.22 1.92
C ILE A 32 7.98 15.36 0.64
N THR A 33 7.46 16.07 -0.36
CA THR A 33 8.14 16.30 -1.64
C THR A 33 9.49 16.99 -1.40
N PRO A 34 10.60 16.51 -1.98
CA PRO A 34 11.86 17.23 -1.93
C PRO A 34 11.77 18.55 -2.68
N LYS A 35 12.60 19.51 -2.31
CA LYS A 35 12.81 20.71 -3.11
C LYS A 35 13.70 20.40 -4.31
N GLU A 36 13.59 21.16 -5.39
CA GLU A 36 14.48 21.02 -6.56
C GLU A 36 15.97 21.10 -6.18
N SER A 37 16.31 21.93 -5.19
CA SER A 37 17.69 22.07 -4.68
C SER A 37 18.18 20.86 -3.87
N GLU A 38 17.30 19.92 -3.54
CA GLU A 38 17.60 18.70 -2.79
C GLU A 38 17.69 17.47 -3.70
N LEU A 39 17.50 17.64 -5.02
CA LEU A 39 17.66 16.58 -5.99
C LEU A 39 19.13 16.19 -6.14
N ALA A 40 19.39 14.88 -6.26
CA ALA A 40 20.75 14.35 -6.30
C ALA A 40 21.52 14.76 -7.57
N ARG A 41 20.80 14.99 -8.67
CA ARG A 41 21.39 15.31 -9.98
C ARG A 41 20.68 16.47 -10.65
N PRO A 42 21.40 17.28 -11.48
CA PRO A 42 20.79 18.37 -12.25
C PRO A 42 19.75 17.90 -13.29
N THR A 43 19.75 16.62 -13.63
CA THR A 43 18.82 15.99 -14.58
C THR A 43 17.58 15.42 -13.92
N ASP A 44 17.57 15.31 -12.59
CA ASP A 44 16.43 14.80 -11.85
C ASP A 44 15.30 15.82 -11.86
N ILE A 45 14.06 15.35 -11.89
CA ILE A 45 12.88 16.21 -11.96
C ILE A 45 11.81 15.75 -10.96
N ILE A 46 11.01 16.70 -10.49
CA ILE A 46 9.83 16.43 -9.68
C ILE A 46 8.62 16.45 -10.61
N ARG A 47 7.95 15.30 -10.76
CA ARG A 47 6.74 15.16 -11.56
C ARG A 47 5.47 15.47 -10.76
N GLY A 48 5.49 15.22 -9.46
CA GLY A 48 4.33 15.43 -8.60
C GLY A 48 4.69 15.33 -7.13
N ASN A 49 3.76 15.73 -6.29
CA ASN A 49 4.00 15.75 -4.86
C ASN A 49 3.96 14.35 -4.26
N LEU A 50 4.82 14.14 -3.26
CA LEU A 50 4.83 12.97 -2.40
C LEU A 50 4.16 13.33 -1.06
N TYR A 51 3.31 12.44 -0.56
CA TYR A 51 2.60 12.67 0.70
C TYR A 51 2.72 11.49 1.65
N VAL A 52 2.65 11.79 2.94
CA VAL A 52 2.13 10.88 3.96
C VAL A 52 0.68 11.26 4.19
N ARG A 53 -0.24 10.30 4.01
CA ARG A 53 -1.68 10.47 4.17
C ARG A 53 -2.17 9.61 5.32
N ALA A 54 -3.00 10.14 6.20
CA ALA A 54 -3.53 9.42 7.35
C ALA A 54 -5.05 9.56 7.45
N ILE A 55 -5.69 8.47 7.88
CA ILE A 55 -7.09 8.40 8.27
C ILE A 55 -7.14 7.99 9.74
N TYR A 56 -7.79 8.78 10.58
CA TYR A 56 -8.12 8.44 11.96
C TYR A 56 -9.59 8.07 12.05
N VAL A 57 -9.91 6.97 12.73
CA VAL A 57 -11.29 6.50 12.93
C VAL A 57 -11.47 6.10 14.39
N SER A 58 -12.59 6.50 15.01
CA SER A 58 -12.93 6.08 16.38
C SER A 58 -14.43 5.81 16.53
N ASP A 59 -14.73 4.73 17.25
CA ASP A 59 -16.11 4.41 17.70
C ASP A 59 -16.41 4.96 19.09
N GLY A 60 -15.46 5.73 19.68
CA GLY A 60 -15.51 6.31 20.99
C GLY A 60 -15.10 5.37 22.13
N HIS A 61 -14.89 4.10 21.87
CA HIS A 61 -14.31 3.11 22.80
C HIS A 61 -12.91 2.72 22.38
N SER A 62 -12.70 2.58 21.08
CA SER A 62 -11.43 2.29 20.45
C SER A 62 -11.19 3.20 19.25
N ALA A 63 -10.00 3.16 18.70
CA ALA A 63 -9.65 3.91 17.50
C ALA A 63 -8.66 3.12 16.63
N THR A 64 -8.59 3.46 15.34
CA THR A 64 -7.59 2.97 14.42
C THR A 64 -7.01 4.13 13.61
N ALA A 65 -5.77 3.98 13.16
CA ALA A 65 -5.13 4.89 12.22
C ALA A 65 -4.60 4.11 11.01
N ILE A 66 -5.00 4.55 9.81
CA ILE A 66 -4.59 3.99 8.53
C ILE A 66 -3.71 5.02 7.84
N VAL A 67 -2.47 4.65 7.50
CA VAL A 67 -1.50 5.57 6.90
C VAL A 67 -0.93 4.98 5.61
N GLY A 68 -0.94 5.78 4.56
CA GLY A 68 -0.26 5.51 3.29
C GLY A 68 0.89 6.50 3.07
N MET A 69 2.06 6.00 2.64
CA MET A 69 3.24 6.82 2.39
C MET A 69 3.69 6.69 0.94
N ASP A 70 3.87 7.81 0.24
CA ASP A 70 4.40 7.84 -1.14
C ASP A 70 5.91 7.64 -1.16
N THR A 71 6.37 6.53 -0.58
CA THR A 71 7.78 6.17 -0.47
C THR A 71 7.96 4.65 -0.55
N HIS A 72 9.21 4.23 -0.42
CA HIS A 72 9.64 2.84 -0.25
C HIS A 72 10.01 2.52 1.22
N CYS A 73 9.78 3.46 2.14
CA CYS A 73 10.08 3.29 3.56
C CYS A 73 9.06 2.38 4.24
N HIS A 74 9.41 1.94 5.44
CA HIS A 74 8.50 1.35 6.43
C HIS A 74 8.46 2.21 7.69
N ALA A 75 7.38 2.12 8.46
CA ALA A 75 7.27 2.79 9.74
C ALA A 75 8.14 2.10 10.80
N LEU A 76 8.80 2.90 11.64
CA LEU A 76 9.56 2.40 12.78
C LEU A 76 8.62 2.25 14.00
N GLU A 77 8.86 1.26 14.83
CA GLU A 77 8.10 1.02 16.06
C GLU A 77 8.00 2.27 16.96
N GLU A 78 9.08 3.05 17.03
CA GLU A 78 9.10 4.32 17.78
C GLU A 78 8.02 5.30 17.28
N VAL A 79 7.79 5.37 15.98
CA VAL A 79 6.78 6.25 15.37
C VAL A 79 5.37 5.79 15.72
N ILE A 80 5.13 4.48 15.75
CA ILE A 80 3.85 3.90 16.17
C ILE A 80 3.61 4.26 17.65
N ARG A 81 4.60 4.08 18.52
CA ARG A 81 4.51 4.45 19.93
C ARG A 81 4.26 5.94 20.15
N GLN A 82 4.93 6.82 19.40
CA GLN A 82 4.70 8.27 19.48
C GLN A 82 3.28 8.64 19.03
N SER A 83 2.81 8.10 17.91
CA SER A 83 1.46 8.33 17.40
C SER A 83 0.37 7.78 18.34
N ALA A 84 0.61 6.62 18.94
CA ALA A 84 -0.28 6.04 19.95
C ALA A 84 -0.38 6.96 21.18
N ALA A 85 0.76 7.45 21.66
CA ALA A 85 0.79 8.34 22.83
C ALA A 85 0.06 9.68 22.58
N SER A 86 0.19 10.27 21.38
CA SER A 86 -0.47 11.54 21.05
C SER A 86 -1.94 11.40 20.71
N THR A 87 -2.35 10.28 20.15
CA THR A 87 -3.72 10.10 19.64
C THR A 87 -4.59 9.18 20.49
N GLY A 88 -4.01 8.32 21.32
CA GLY A 88 -4.74 7.31 22.09
C GLY A 88 -5.20 6.12 21.22
N VAL A 89 -4.71 5.98 19.98
CA VAL A 89 -4.92 4.79 19.17
C VAL A 89 -4.07 3.66 19.74
N PRO A 90 -4.63 2.47 20.05
CA PRO A 90 -3.84 1.32 20.47
C PRO A 90 -2.78 0.97 19.42
N ALA A 91 -1.59 0.54 19.83
CA ALA A 91 -0.47 0.27 18.92
C ALA A 91 -0.83 -0.79 17.87
N GLU A 92 -1.55 -1.82 18.28
CA GLU A 92 -2.05 -2.91 17.44
C GLU A 92 -3.16 -2.49 16.44
N ASN A 93 -3.66 -1.27 16.57
CA ASN A 93 -4.71 -0.71 15.70
C ASN A 93 -4.13 0.22 14.62
N PHE A 94 -2.83 0.27 14.43
CA PHE A 94 -2.22 0.98 13.31
C PHE A 94 -2.11 0.07 12.09
N ILE A 95 -2.32 0.66 10.92
CA ILE A 95 -1.92 0.10 9.62
C ILE A 95 -1.16 1.19 8.88
N ILE A 96 0.16 1.07 8.85
CA ILE A 96 1.03 2.04 8.20
C ILE A 96 1.76 1.34 7.05
N SER A 97 1.44 1.68 5.82
CA SER A 97 1.97 1.01 4.64
C SER A 97 2.59 1.99 3.65
N SER A 98 3.59 1.54 2.90
CA SER A 98 4.12 2.31 1.77
C SER A 98 3.30 2.07 0.51
N THR A 99 3.17 3.09 -0.35
CA THR A 99 2.68 2.88 -1.72
C THR A 99 3.69 2.10 -2.55
N HIS A 100 4.91 2.01 -2.06
CA HIS A 100 6.03 1.31 -2.68
C HIS A 100 6.49 1.97 -4.00
N THR A 101 6.25 3.26 -4.17
CA THR A 101 6.77 3.95 -5.35
C THR A 101 8.30 3.83 -5.41
N HIS A 102 8.80 3.36 -6.54
CA HIS A 102 10.25 3.27 -6.79
C HIS A 102 10.86 4.60 -7.22
N SER A 103 10.14 5.70 -7.00
CA SER A 103 10.53 7.06 -7.37
C SER A 103 10.30 8.05 -6.22
N GLY A 104 10.28 7.56 -4.99
CA GLY A 104 10.01 8.32 -3.76
C GLY A 104 11.25 8.59 -2.89
N GLY A 105 12.42 8.73 -3.47
CA GLY A 105 13.65 9.21 -2.80
C GLY A 105 14.37 8.21 -1.91
N THR A 106 13.70 7.43 -1.11
CA THR A 106 14.30 6.45 -0.18
C THR A 106 14.35 5.02 -0.74
N ALA A 107 14.01 4.84 -1.99
CA ALA A 107 14.09 3.57 -2.68
C ALA A 107 15.52 3.26 -3.08
N GLY A 108 16.16 2.36 -2.39
CA GLY A 108 17.42 1.66 -2.58
C GLY A 108 18.49 2.19 -3.55
N ILE A 109 18.12 2.53 -4.77
CA ILE A 109 19.01 3.11 -5.78
C ILE A 109 18.64 4.59 -5.91
N GLY A 110 19.52 5.47 -5.47
CA GLY A 110 19.27 6.89 -5.34
C GLY A 110 18.87 7.26 -3.91
N ALA A 111 19.37 6.51 -2.93
CA ALA A 111 19.18 6.78 -1.50
C ALA A 111 19.61 8.19 -1.05
N ASP A 112 20.34 8.91 -1.90
CA ASP A 112 20.73 10.29 -1.69
C ASP A 112 19.59 11.29 -1.97
N ASN A 113 18.50 10.86 -2.63
CA ASN A 113 17.34 11.71 -2.86
C ASN A 113 16.48 11.82 -1.60
N LYS A 114 15.90 13.02 -1.42
CA LYS A 114 14.90 13.28 -0.38
C LYS A 114 13.51 12.78 -0.84
N PRO A 115 12.57 12.48 0.07
CA PRO A 115 12.67 12.65 1.53
C PRO A 115 13.56 11.61 2.21
N SER A 116 14.23 12.01 3.31
CA SER A 116 14.96 11.08 4.16
C SER A 116 14.02 10.23 5.02
N GLN A 117 14.53 9.14 5.59
CA GLN A 117 13.77 8.29 6.51
C GLN A 117 13.19 9.11 7.67
N GLU A 118 14.00 10.01 8.29
CA GLU A 118 13.54 10.84 9.41
C GLU A 118 12.40 11.80 9.00
N GLN A 119 12.47 12.38 7.81
CA GLN A 119 11.41 13.25 7.31
C GLN A 119 10.09 12.48 7.15
N VAL A 120 10.14 11.26 6.62
CA VAL A 120 8.97 10.40 6.48
C VAL A 120 8.40 10.02 7.85
N GLN A 121 9.25 9.58 8.80
CA GLN A 121 8.81 9.21 10.14
C GLN A 121 8.12 10.40 10.86
N ALA A 122 8.70 11.59 10.81
CA ALA A 122 8.09 12.79 11.40
C ALA A 122 6.76 13.16 10.72
N ALA A 123 6.65 12.95 9.42
CA ALA A 123 5.41 13.20 8.67
C ALA A 123 4.29 12.22 9.04
N ILE A 124 4.61 10.96 9.39
CA ILE A 124 3.62 9.99 9.87
C ILE A 124 2.95 10.51 11.16
N VAL A 125 3.75 10.84 12.18
CA VAL A 125 3.23 11.36 13.46
C VAL A 125 2.34 12.59 13.22
N LYS A 126 2.86 13.53 12.43
CA LYS A 126 2.12 14.76 12.11
C LYS A 126 0.81 14.50 11.36
N ALA A 127 0.81 13.57 10.40
CA ALA A 127 -0.40 13.27 9.62
C ALA A 127 -1.48 12.61 10.48
N VAL A 128 -1.10 11.69 11.38
CA VAL A 128 -2.04 11.04 12.30
C VAL A 128 -2.63 12.04 13.30
N ASP A 129 -1.81 12.94 13.88
CA ASP A 129 -2.29 14.00 14.77
C ASP A 129 -3.28 14.95 14.09
N LEU A 130 -2.96 15.37 12.86
CA LEU A 130 -3.83 16.22 12.05
C LEU A 130 -5.14 15.50 11.67
N ALA A 131 -5.07 14.22 11.33
CA ALA A 131 -6.25 13.42 11.01
C ALA A 131 -7.17 13.30 12.22
N LYS A 132 -6.62 13.04 13.41
CA LYS A 132 -7.41 13.06 14.67
C LYS A 132 -8.05 14.41 14.93
N ALA A 133 -7.30 15.49 14.77
CA ALA A 133 -7.82 16.86 14.99
C ALA A 133 -8.94 17.23 14.01
N ALA A 134 -8.97 16.63 12.81
CA ALA A 134 -10.01 16.84 11.78
C ALA A 134 -11.22 15.89 11.93
N ALA A 135 -11.24 15.02 12.96
CA ALA A 135 -12.28 14.01 13.13
C ALA A 135 -13.66 14.63 13.35
N ARG A 136 -14.65 14.09 12.64
CA ARG A 136 -16.06 14.49 12.68
C ARG A 136 -16.98 13.29 12.50
N PRO A 137 -18.28 13.40 12.83
CA PRO A 137 -19.23 12.30 12.64
C PRO A 137 -19.18 11.72 11.24
N ALA A 138 -19.15 10.39 11.18
CA ALA A 138 -18.90 9.68 9.93
C ALA A 138 -19.73 8.40 9.80
N ARG A 139 -19.79 7.88 8.59
CA ARG A 139 -20.24 6.54 8.21
C ARG A 139 -19.14 5.88 7.42
N VAL A 140 -18.97 4.58 7.55
CA VAL A 140 -17.97 3.81 6.81
C VAL A 140 -18.63 2.80 5.88
N GLY A 141 -18.04 2.58 4.73
CA GLY A 141 -18.50 1.56 3.81
C GLY A 141 -17.36 0.91 3.04
N PHE A 142 -17.61 -0.31 2.56
CA PHE A 142 -16.67 -1.13 1.80
C PHE A 142 -17.30 -1.53 0.48
N GLY A 143 -16.53 -1.42 -0.59
CA GLY A 143 -16.90 -1.93 -1.90
C GLY A 143 -15.69 -2.48 -2.64
N LYS A 144 -15.94 -3.29 -3.68
CA LYS A 144 -14.89 -3.81 -4.55
C LYS A 144 -15.40 -4.11 -5.94
N ARG A 145 -14.52 -3.94 -6.93
CA ARG A 145 -14.73 -4.35 -8.33
C ARG A 145 -13.43 -4.82 -8.97
N PRO A 146 -13.52 -5.69 -9.97
CA PRO A 146 -12.35 -6.00 -10.80
C PRO A 146 -11.82 -4.75 -11.51
N LEU A 147 -10.50 -4.61 -11.50
CA LEU A 147 -9.75 -3.62 -12.27
C LEU A 147 -8.58 -4.31 -12.95
N ASP A 148 -8.52 -4.24 -14.27
CA ASP A 148 -7.58 -5.03 -15.05
C ASP A 148 -6.40 -4.18 -15.56
N LEU A 149 -5.59 -3.65 -14.63
CA LEU A 149 -4.40 -2.83 -14.93
C LEU A 149 -3.08 -3.56 -14.65
N ASN A 150 -3.11 -4.67 -13.92
CA ASN A 150 -1.94 -5.41 -13.45
C ASN A 150 -1.74 -6.75 -14.15
N VAL A 151 -0.54 -7.31 -14.06
CA VAL A 151 -0.18 -8.63 -14.59
C VAL A 151 0.89 -9.25 -13.69
N ASN A 152 0.88 -10.57 -13.55
CA ASN A 152 1.96 -11.31 -12.90
C ASN A 152 3.26 -11.13 -13.71
N ARG A 153 4.43 -11.07 -13.02
CA ARG A 153 5.71 -10.76 -13.65
C ARG A 153 6.73 -11.89 -13.61
N ASP A 154 6.37 -13.04 -13.05
CA ASP A 154 7.21 -14.23 -13.05
C ASP A 154 6.91 -15.04 -14.32
N ASN A 155 7.66 -14.79 -15.39
CA ASN A 155 7.46 -15.43 -16.68
C ASN A 155 8.52 -16.53 -16.93
N TYR A 156 8.05 -17.70 -17.36
CA TYR A 156 8.92 -18.76 -17.86
C TYR A 156 8.85 -18.76 -19.38
N ASN A 157 9.94 -18.36 -20.03
CA ASN A 157 9.96 -18.08 -21.46
C ASN A 157 10.19 -19.33 -22.33
N GLU A 158 10.15 -19.16 -23.64
CA GLU A 158 10.35 -20.22 -24.63
C GLU A 158 11.75 -20.85 -24.62
N PHE A 159 12.74 -20.17 -24.00
CA PHE A 159 14.11 -20.69 -23.84
C PHE A 159 14.27 -21.47 -22.52
N GLN A 160 13.17 -21.74 -21.80
CA GLN A 160 13.17 -22.41 -20.50
C GLN A 160 13.92 -21.63 -19.42
N GLU A 161 13.80 -20.31 -19.45
CA GLU A 161 14.40 -19.39 -18.49
C GLU A 161 13.32 -18.58 -17.78
N TRP A 162 13.54 -18.31 -16.51
CA TRP A 162 12.74 -17.36 -15.75
C TRP A 162 13.16 -15.93 -16.06
N GLU A 163 12.19 -15.07 -16.26
CA GLU A 163 12.44 -13.65 -16.52
C GLU A 163 11.38 -12.77 -15.88
N GLN A 164 11.72 -11.54 -15.61
CA GLN A 164 10.77 -10.52 -15.18
C GLN A 164 10.07 -9.94 -16.41
N ALA A 165 9.00 -10.58 -16.83
CA ALA A 165 8.15 -10.18 -17.95
C ALA A 165 6.69 -10.50 -17.67
N ALA A 166 5.77 -9.99 -18.52
CA ALA A 166 4.35 -10.23 -18.31
C ALA A 166 3.98 -11.70 -18.48
N ASN A 167 3.51 -12.34 -17.42
CA ASN A 167 2.92 -13.68 -17.44
C ASN A 167 1.38 -13.56 -17.39
N TRP A 168 0.76 -13.68 -18.55
CA TRP A 168 -0.69 -13.53 -18.73
C TRP A 168 -1.51 -14.69 -18.18
N THR A 169 -0.89 -15.81 -17.86
CA THR A 169 -1.54 -17.04 -17.40
C THR A 169 -1.41 -17.28 -15.92
N ALA A 170 -0.46 -16.63 -15.27
CA ALA A 170 -0.26 -16.77 -13.83
C ALA A 170 -1.30 -16.00 -13.01
N PRO A 171 -1.56 -16.41 -11.77
CA PRO A 171 -2.50 -15.74 -10.87
C PRO A 171 -2.16 -14.26 -10.68
N CYS A 172 -3.20 -13.44 -10.63
CA CYS A 172 -3.09 -12.02 -10.34
C CYS A 172 -4.40 -11.52 -9.72
N ASP A 173 -4.33 -10.93 -8.54
CA ASP A 173 -5.50 -10.37 -7.89
C ASP A 173 -5.96 -9.11 -8.63
N LYS A 174 -7.17 -9.13 -9.16
CA LYS A 174 -7.78 -8.04 -9.93
C LYS A 174 -8.70 -7.16 -9.12
N ASP A 175 -8.97 -7.46 -7.86
CA ASP A 175 -9.90 -6.67 -7.06
C ASP A 175 -9.26 -5.33 -6.66
N LEU A 176 -9.85 -4.22 -7.12
CA LEU A 176 -9.71 -2.93 -6.46
C LEU A 176 -10.70 -2.90 -5.30
N THR A 177 -10.20 -2.82 -4.07
CA THR A 177 -11.01 -2.67 -2.87
C THR A 177 -10.97 -1.24 -2.37
N VAL A 178 -12.13 -0.74 -1.90
CA VAL A 178 -12.28 0.64 -1.46
C VAL A 178 -13.03 0.70 -0.14
N ILE A 179 -12.48 1.42 0.84
CA ILE A 179 -13.15 1.81 2.06
C ILE A 179 -13.40 3.32 2.00
N THR A 180 -14.63 3.75 2.22
CA THR A 180 -15.00 5.16 2.16
C THR A 180 -15.57 5.62 3.50
N PHE A 181 -15.14 6.78 3.97
CA PHE A 181 -15.69 7.47 5.13
C PHE A 181 -16.43 8.71 4.65
N LEU A 182 -17.75 8.75 4.84
CA LEU A 182 -18.59 9.90 4.50
C LEU A 182 -18.96 10.70 5.76
N ASP A 183 -19.05 12.01 5.63
CA ASP A 183 -19.63 12.86 6.65
C ASP A 183 -21.18 12.86 6.59
N GLN A 184 -21.80 13.73 7.37
CA GLN A 184 -23.27 13.83 7.49
C GLN A 184 -23.94 14.40 6.22
N GLU A 185 -23.18 15.11 5.38
CA GLU A 185 -23.62 15.66 4.10
C GLU A 185 -23.30 14.74 2.90
N ASP A 186 -22.93 13.50 3.13
CA ASP A 186 -22.51 12.53 2.09
C ASP A 186 -21.22 12.90 1.36
N ILE A 187 -20.41 13.79 1.93
CA ILE A 187 -19.13 14.18 1.35
C ILE A 187 -18.03 13.26 1.89
N PRO A 188 -17.17 12.71 1.04
CA PRO A 188 -16.08 11.86 1.51
C PRO A 188 -15.09 12.62 2.39
N ILE A 189 -14.90 12.14 3.62
CA ILE A 189 -13.79 12.53 4.50
C ILE A 189 -12.51 11.89 3.98
N ALA A 190 -12.60 10.59 3.70
CA ALA A 190 -11.50 9.80 3.14
C ALA A 190 -11.98 8.70 2.22
N VAL A 191 -11.16 8.39 1.22
CA VAL A 191 -11.31 7.24 0.32
C VAL A 191 -10.02 6.42 0.37
N TYR A 192 -10.07 5.21 0.92
CA TYR A 192 -8.94 4.33 1.04
C TYR A 192 -9.01 3.23 -0.01
N MET A 193 -8.03 3.22 -0.91
CA MET A 193 -7.91 2.27 -2.02
C MET A 193 -6.82 1.24 -1.74
N ASN A 194 -7.06 -0.01 -2.16
CA ASN A 194 -6.04 -1.05 -2.14
C ASN A 194 -6.07 -1.86 -3.45
N TYR A 195 -4.90 -2.03 -4.03
CA TYR A 195 -4.72 -2.78 -5.27
C TYR A 195 -3.31 -3.35 -5.37
N GLY A 196 -3.17 -4.60 -5.83
CA GLY A 196 -1.86 -5.25 -6.00
C GLY A 196 -1.22 -4.90 -7.34
N MET A 197 -0.34 -3.87 -7.37
CA MET A 197 0.41 -3.48 -8.57
C MET A 197 1.61 -2.61 -8.20
N HIS A 198 2.83 -3.03 -8.57
CA HIS A 198 4.05 -2.25 -8.29
C HIS A 198 4.06 -0.89 -9.01
N PRO A 199 4.31 0.22 -8.31
CA PRO A 199 4.50 1.54 -8.91
C PRO A 199 5.97 1.74 -9.33
N VAL A 200 6.32 1.10 -10.45
CA VAL A 200 7.70 1.02 -10.98
C VAL A 200 7.91 1.78 -12.30
N ASN A 201 6.92 2.59 -12.71
CA ASN A 201 6.95 3.19 -14.05
C ASN A 201 8.12 4.17 -14.25
N PHE A 202 8.54 4.86 -13.19
CA PHE A 202 9.70 5.76 -13.23
C PHE A 202 10.94 5.19 -12.53
N PHE A 203 11.01 3.88 -12.33
CA PHE A 203 12.13 3.23 -11.67
C PHE A 203 13.47 3.63 -12.31
N MET A 204 14.41 4.12 -11.50
CA MET A 204 15.76 4.57 -11.89
C MET A 204 15.82 5.69 -12.96
N SER A 205 14.73 6.42 -13.18
CA SER A 205 14.69 7.47 -14.21
C SER A 205 15.16 8.85 -13.74
N GLY A 206 15.40 9.05 -12.43
CA GLY A 206 15.64 10.38 -11.86
C GLY A 206 14.37 11.21 -11.68
N VAL A 207 13.21 10.62 -11.90
CA VAL A 207 11.90 11.25 -11.69
C VAL A 207 11.43 11.01 -10.27
N VAL A 208 11.13 12.06 -9.52
CA VAL A 208 10.45 12.00 -8.23
C VAL A 208 8.94 11.98 -8.49
N SER A 209 8.26 10.92 -8.06
CA SER A 209 6.83 10.71 -8.35
C SER A 209 6.21 9.71 -7.36
N ALA A 210 4.95 9.96 -6.97
CA ALA A 210 4.12 8.97 -6.31
C ALA A 210 3.57 7.90 -7.28
N ASP A 211 3.95 7.97 -8.58
CA ASP A 211 3.50 7.07 -9.64
C ASP A 211 1.95 7.04 -9.74
N PHE A 212 1.36 5.98 -10.30
CA PHE A 212 -0.11 5.87 -10.46
C PHE A 212 -0.91 5.96 -9.14
N PRO A 213 -0.40 5.53 -7.96
CA PRO A 213 -1.12 5.75 -6.70
C PRO A 213 -1.38 7.23 -6.42
N GLY A 214 -0.37 8.08 -6.65
CA GLY A 214 -0.52 9.52 -6.49
C GLY A 214 -1.56 10.12 -7.42
N ASP A 215 -1.55 9.72 -8.70
CA ASP A 215 -2.53 10.21 -9.69
C ASP A 215 -3.96 9.75 -9.36
N ALA A 216 -4.13 8.51 -8.88
CA ALA A 216 -5.44 8.01 -8.42
C ALA A 216 -5.97 8.82 -7.23
N CYS A 217 -5.12 9.09 -6.24
CA CYS A 217 -5.46 9.92 -5.09
C CYS A 217 -5.83 11.36 -5.54
N ASN A 218 -5.00 11.96 -6.40
CA ASN A 218 -5.22 13.31 -6.89
C ASN A 218 -6.52 13.46 -7.68
N LEU A 219 -6.92 12.44 -8.47
CA LEU A 219 -8.21 12.46 -9.18
C LEU A 219 -9.38 12.52 -8.20
N ILE A 220 -9.38 11.67 -7.17
CA ILE A 220 -10.45 11.63 -6.17
C ILE A 220 -10.52 12.95 -5.41
N GLU A 221 -9.38 13.44 -4.91
CA GLU A 221 -9.29 14.71 -4.19
C GLU A 221 -9.74 15.89 -5.06
N LYS A 222 -9.43 15.88 -6.35
CA LYS A 222 -9.89 16.90 -7.30
C LYS A 222 -11.39 16.87 -7.52
N VAL A 223 -12.00 15.69 -7.54
CA VAL A 223 -13.45 15.52 -7.76
C VAL A 223 -14.25 15.98 -6.55
N PHE A 224 -13.81 15.63 -5.33
CA PHE A 224 -14.55 15.91 -4.09
C PHE A 224 -14.07 17.16 -3.35
N GLY A 225 -12.97 17.76 -3.79
CA GLY A 225 -12.40 18.99 -3.22
C GLY A 225 -11.45 18.75 -2.05
N ASP A 226 -10.85 19.85 -1.57
CA ASP A 226 -9.70 19.86 -0.65
C ASP A 226 -9.95 19.25 0.75
N LYS A 227 -11.20 18.96 1.08
CA LYS A 227 -11.58 18.35 2.38
C LYS A 227 -11.55 16.82 2.35
N THR A 228 -11.43 16.22 1.19
CA THR A 228 -11.33 14.78 0.98
C THR A 228 -9.86 14.39 0.90
N VAL A 229 -9.45 13.36 1.60
CA VAL A 229 -8.12 12.76 1.48
C VAL A 229 -8.26 11.35 0.92
N ALA A 230 -7.60 11.10 -0.21
CA ALA A 230 -7.51 9.76 -0.77
C ALA A 230 -6.21 9.09 -0.32
N VAL A 231 -6.27 7.82 0.07
CA VAL A 231 -5.13 7.02 0.54
C VAL A 231 -5.03 5.76 -0.30
N PHE A 232 -3.83 5.36 -0.65
CA PHE A 232 -3.56 4.12 -1.35
C PHE A 232 -2.63 3.22 -0.53
N SER A 233 -2.87 1.91 -0.58
CA SER A 233 -1.95 0.88 -0.10
C SER A 233 -1.78 -0.24 -1.12
N GLN A 234 -0.63 -0.92 -1.05
CA GLN A 234 -0.39 -2.11 -1.86
C GLN A 234 -1.20 -3.29 -1.35
N GLY A 235 -1.83 -4.00 -2.28
CA GLY A 235 -2.25 -5.38 -2.09
C GLY A 235 -1.07 -6.34 -2.19
N ALA A 236 -1.33 -7.65 -2.30
CA ALA A 236 -0.32 -8.66 -2.56
C ALA A 236 0.26 -8.46 -3.97
N SER A 237 1.41 -7.81 -4.06
CA SER A 237 2.01 -7.35 -5.33
C SER A 237 3.44 -7.83 -5.57
N GLY A 238 4.00 -8.70 -4.70
CA GLY A 238 5.39 -9.13 -4.81
C GLY A 238 5.80 -9.65 -6.19
N ASP A 239 4.87 -10.26 -6.89
CA ASP A 239 5.02 -10.81 -8.25
C ASP A 239 4.16 -10.08 -9.30
N VAL A 240 3.77 -8.81 -9.08
CA VAL A 240 2.79 -8.13 -9.94
C VAL A 240 3.24 -6.74 -10.38
N ASN A 241 3.15 -6.47 -11.68
CA ASN A 241 3.49 -5.18 -12.30
C ASN A 241 2.32 -4.61 -13.14
N PRO A 242 2.39 -3.33 -13.54
CA PRO A 242 1.51 -2.77 -14.56
C PRO A 242 1.60 -3.55 -15.88
N LYS A 243 0.45 -3.79 -16.54
CA LYS A 243 0.35 -4.61 -17.73
C LYS A 243 1.28 -4.22 -18.87
N LEU A 244 1.45 -2.93 -19.11
CA LEU A 244 2.22 -2.43 -20.26
C LEU A 244 3.66 -2.06 -19.88
N ALA A 245 4.08 -2.28 -18.63
CA ALA A 245 5.43 -1.93 -18.18
C ALA A 245 6.55 -2.61 -18.98
N TYR A 246 6.23 -3.75 -19.61
CA TYR A 246 7.19 -4.53 -20.40
C TYR A 246 7.06 -4.34 -21.92
N THR A 247 6.16 -3.47 -22.37
CA THR A 247 6.03 -3.20 -23.80
C THR A 247 7.13 -2.25 -24.28
N GLU A 248 7.61 -2.48 -25.49
CA GLU A 248 8.70 -1.71 -26.11
C GLU A 248 8.42 -0.20 -26.13
N ILE A 249 7.14 0.19 -26.25
CA ILE A 249 6.72 1.60 -26.28
C ILE A 249 7.09 2.37 -25.01
N PHE A 250 7.24 1.66 -23.87
CA PHE A 250 7.59 2.23 -22.58
C PHE A 250 8.99 1.86 -22.11
N GLN A 251 9.78 1.16 -22.93
CA GLN A 251 11.17 0.79 -22.66
C GLN A 251 12.14 1.65 -23.47
N GLU A 252 13.25 2.04 -22.86
CA GLU A 252 14.30 2.81 -23.53
C GLU A 252 15.12 2.00 -24.56
N THR A 253 15.07 0.66 -24.48
CA THR A 253 16.06 -0.25 -25.06
C THR A 253 16.12 -0.25 -26.59
N ASP A 254 15.04 0.13 -27.29
CA ASP A 254 14.97 0.05 -28.75
C ASP A 254 15.42 1.31 -29.47
N GLN A 255 15.65 2.41 -28.76
CA GLN A 255 16.06 3.66 -29.38
C GLN A 255 17.58 3.86 -29.40
N ILE A 256 18.33 3.06 -28.66
CA ILE A 256 19.79 3.04 -28.72
C ILE A 256 20.21 1.91 -29.68
N LYS A 257 20.28 2.22 -30.97
CA LYS A 257 20.72 1.28 -32.01
C LYS A 257 22.02 0.59 -31.60
N GLY A 258 21.98 -0.73 -31.47
CA GLY A 258 23.15 -1.58 -31.29
C GLY A 258 23.36 -2.21 -29.93
N VAL A 259 22.50 -1.95 -28.95
CA VAL A 259 22.56 -2.63 -27.65
C VAL A 259 21.29 -3.44 -27.42
N ARG A 260 21.18 -4.60 -28.07
CA ARG A 260 20.30 -5.65 -27.58
C ARG A 260 20.85 -6.09 -26.22
N ARG A 261 20.26 -5.60 -25.15
CA ARG A 261 20.44 -6.23 -23.83
C ARG A 261 19.47 -7.40 -23.78
N PRO A 262 19.97 -8.65 -23.71
CA PRO A 262 19.07 -9.79 -23.55
C PRO A 262 18.31 -9.60 -22.23
N HIS A 263 16.98 -9.58 -22.29
CA HIS A 263 16.01 -9.86 -21.23
C HIS A 263 16.20 -9.17 -19.86
N ARG A 264 16.57 -7.91 -19.80
CA ARG A 264 16.52 -7.11 -18.56
C ARG A 264 15.49 -6.00 -18.68
N ALA A 265 14.25 -6.41 -18.74
CA ALA A 265 13.08 -5.57 -19.02
C ALA A 265 12.82 -4.41 -18.02
N THR A 266 13.55 -4.30 -16.93
CA THR A 266 13.34 -3.27 -15.92
C THR A 266 14.45 -2.21 -15.86
N ARG A 267 15.44 -2.26 -16.74
CA ARG A 267 16.56 -1.33 -16.72
C ARG A 267 16.66 -0.51 -17.99
N GLY A 268 15.55 0.02 -18.44
CA GLY A 268 15.48 0.94 -19.55
C GLY A 268 15.80 2.39 -19.21
N SER A 269 16.15 2.71 -17.98
CA SER A 269 16.63 4.05 -17.66
C SER A 269 18.12 4.16 -17.98
N LEU A 270 18.49 5.22 -18.67
CA LEU A 270 19.88 5.67 -18.75
C LEU A 270 20.42 5.78 -17.33
N ASP A 271 21.50 5.06 -17.01
CA ASP A 271 22.25 5.32 -15.80
C ASP A 271 22.94 6.69 -15.95
N LEU A 272 22.21 7.72 -15.59
CA LEU A 272 22.70 9.09 -15.59
C LEU A 272 23.71 9.35 -14.47
N SER A 273 24.01 8.36 -13.63
CA SER A 273 24.83 8.54 -12.43
C SER A 273 26.31 8.63 -12.68
N THR A 274 26.83 8.19 -13.84
CA THR A 274 28.27 7.89 -13.98
C THR A 274 28.95 8.43 -15.23
N LYS A 275 28.26 9.11 -16.17
CA LYS A 275 28.87 9.57 -17.43
C LYS A 275 28.31 10.91 -17.89
N GLU A 276 29.13 11.67 -18.63
CA GLU A 276 28.64 12.78 -19.44
C GLU A 276 27.56 12.25 -20.40
N VAL A 277 26.34 12.68 -20.18
CA VAL A 277 25.19 12.29 -20.99
C VAL A 277 25.12 13.22 -22.20
N SER A 278 25.08 12.66 -23.40
CA SER A 278 24.95 13.46 -24.60
C SER A 278 23.58 14.14 -24.69
N LYS A 279 23.50 15.25 -25.46
CA LYS A 279 22.21 15.93 -25.71
C LYS A 279 21.17 15.00 -26.36
N GLU A 280 21.64 14.09 -27.22
CA GLU A 280 20.78 13.11 -27.89
C GLU A 280 20.23 12.10 -26.87
N GLN A 281 21.06 11.57 -25.96
CA GLN A 281 20.65 10.68 -24.89
C GLN A 281 19.63 11.34 -23.93
N LEU A 282 19.85 12.61 -23.57
CA LEU A 282 18.90 13.38 -22.76
C LEU A 282 17.56 13.57 -23.49
N ALA A 283 17.57 13.82 -24.79
CA ALA A 283 16.33 13.97 -25.58
C ALA A 283 15.54 12.66 -25.64
N ILE A 284 16.23 11.52 -25.83
CA ILE A 284 15.61 10.17 -25.80
C ILE A 284 15.02 9.88 -24.42
N HIS A 285 15.79 10.14 -23.37
CA HIS A 285 15.32 9.97 -21.99
C HIS A 285 14.08 10.79 -21.70
N LYS A 286 14.10 12.09 -22.04
CA LYS A 286 12.96 12.97 -21.88
C LYS A 286 11.72 12.45 -22.62
N ALA A 287 11.85 12.06 -23.88
CA ALA A 287 10.74 11.55 -24.67
C ALA A 287 10.15 10.26 -24.08
N MET A 288 10.97 9.41 -23.47
CA MET A 288 10.52 8.21 -22.76
C MET A 288 9.79 8.58 -21.46
N VAL A 289 10.33 9.52 -20.67
CA VAL A 289 9.69 10.02 -19.45
C VAL A 289 8.32 10.62 -19.79
N ASP A 290 8.22 11.45 -20.82
CA ASP A 290 6.96 12.06 -21.27
C ASP A 290 5.91 10.97 -21.62
N ARG A 291 6.29 9.90 -22.34
CA ARG A 291 5.37 8.78 -22.64
C ARG A 291 4.97 8.00 -21.40
N LYS A 292 5.90 7.75 -20.47
CA LYS A 292 5.59 7.10 -19.20
C LYS A 292 4.66 7.94 -18.35
N ASP A 293 4.80 9.26 -18.39
CA ASP A 293 3.94 10.20 -17.69
C ASP A 293 2.48 10.06 -18.13
N GLU A 294 2.23 10.06 -19.43
CA GLU A 294 0.89 9.82 -19.97
C GLU A 294 0.33 8.45 -19.57
N TYR A 295 1.19 7.42 -19.58
CA TYR A 295 0.77 6.07 -19.15
C TYR A 295 0.41 6.02 -17.66
N VAL A 296 1.21 6.64 -16.80
CA VAL A 296 0.96 6.72 -15.36
C VAL A 296 -0.33 7.49 -15.06
N HIS A 297 -0.56 8.60 -15.76
CA HIS A 297 -1.84 9.33 -15.69
C HIS A 297 -3.03 8.46 -16.11
N MET A 298 -2.89 7.69 -17.16
CA MET A 298 -3.93 6.75 -17.60
C MET A 298 -4.23 5.69 -16.53
N LEU A 299 -3.21 5.09 -15.92
CA LEU A 299 -3.35 4.09 -14.86
C LEU A 299 -4.04 4.69 -13.62
N GLY A 300 -3.53 5.83 -13.14
CA GLY A 300 -4.05 6.51 -11.95
C GLY A 300 -5.49 6.98 -12.15
N ASN A 301 -5.79 7.60 -13.28
CA ASN A 301 -7.14 8.06 -13.60
C ASN A 301 -8.12 6.90 -13.73
N ALA A 302 -7.74 5.79 -14.36
CA ALA A 302 -8.59 4.60 -14.46
C ALA A 302 -8.90 4.00 -13.07
N MET A 303 -7.90 3.96 -12.18
CA MET A 303 -8.07 3.47 -10.80
C MET A 303 -8.94 4.43 -9.98
N GLY A 304 -8.66 5.72 -10.01
CA GLY A 304 -9.43 6.73 -9.27
C GLY A 304 -10.89 6.79 -9.71
N PHE A 305 -11.14 6.74 -11.03
CA PHE A 305 -12.51 6.66 -11.56
C PHE A 305 -13.22 5.40 -11.08
N LYS A 306 -12.57 4.24 -11.14
CA LYS A 306 -13.13 2.98 -10.66
C LYS A 306 -13.42 3.01 -9.16
N ALA A 307 -12.57 3.65 -8.36
CA ALA A 307 -12.80 3.83 -6.93
C ALA A 307 -14.03 4.70 -6.65
N ILE A 308 -14.23 5.78 -7.40
CA ILE A 308 -15.44 6.62 -7.32
C ILE A 308 -16.69 5.80 -7.70
N GLU A 309 -16.61 4.99 -8.75
CA GLU A 309 -17.70 4.10 -9.17
C GLU A 309 -18.08 3.09 -8.06
N ILE A 310 -17.07 2.46 -7.41
CA ILE A 310 -17.29 1.54 -6.30
C ILE A 310 -17.96 2.27 -5.13
N MET A 311 -17.47 3.44 -4.76
CA MET A 311 -18.00 4.25 -3.67
C MET A 311 -19.48 4.59 -3.89
N LEU A 312 -19.85 4.96 -5.11
CA LEU A 312 -21.22 5.43 -5.43
C LEU A 312 -22.23 4.29 -5.63
N TYR A 313 -21.81 3.15 -6.14
CA TYR A 313 -22.74 2.11 -6.60
C TYR A 313 -22.63 0.77 -5.87
N ASP A 314 -21.52 0.45 -5.24
CA ASP A 314 -21.28 -0.87 -4.65
C ASP A 314 -21.10 -0.84 -3.13
N THR A 315 -21.17 0.33 -2.51
CA THR A 315 -20.87 0.50 -1.10
C THR A 315 -22.14 0.67 -0.28
N GLN A 316 -22.27 -0.14 0.80
CA GLN A 316 -23.26 0.04 1.84
C GLN A 316 -22.58 0.62 3.08
N TYR A 317 -23.18 1.65 3.69
CA TYR A 317 -22.58 2.41 4.78
C TYR A 317 -23.16 2.04 6.14
N GLU A 318 -22.27 1.92 7.13
CA GLU A 318 -22.59 1.71 8.54
C GLU A 318 -22.25 2.96 9.36
N VAL A 319 -23.04 3.23 10.40
CA VAL A 319 -22.91 4.44 11.24
C VAL A 319 -22.22 4.21 12.57
N ASN A 320 -22.30 3.00 13.13
CA ASN A 320 -21.82 2.65 14.47
C ASN A 320 -21.05 1.32 14.50
N PRO A 321 -20.06 1.10 13.61
CA PRO A 321 -19.26 -0.10 13.67
C PRO A 321 -18.31 -0.07 14.87
N ALA A 322 -18.10 -1.22 15.51
CA ALA A 322 -17.06 -1.38 16.52
C ALA A 322 -15.68 -1.47 15.89
N ILE A 323 -14.66 -0.94 16.56
CA ILE A 323 -13.26 -1.02 16.11
C ILE A 323 -12.51 -2.00 17.00
N LYS A 324 -11.83 -2.96 16.37
CA LYS A 324 -10.98 -3.94 17.02
C LYS A 324 -9.69 -4.09 16.24
N GLY A 325 -8.60 -4.40 16.93
CA GLY A 325 -7.34 -4.73 16.30
C GLY A 325 -6.59 -5.79 17.07
N ALA A 326 -5.71 -6.47 16.40
CA ALA A 326 -4.80 -7.44 16.96
C ALA A 326 -3.60 -7.58 16.02
N GLU A 327 -2.44 -7.88 16.57
CA GLU A 327 -1.22 -8.12 15.80
C GLU A 327 -0.43 -9.30 16.37
N THR A 328 0.42 -9.88 15.55
CA THR A 328 1.37 -10.90 15.95
C THR A 328 2.63 -10.82 15.09
N ILE A 329 3.74 -11.21 15.66
CA ILE A 329 4.99 -11.42 14.90
C ILE A 329 5.21 -12.92 14.80
N ILE A 330 5.27 -13.44 13.58
CA ILE A 330 5.60 -14.83 13.32
C ILE A 330 7.06 -14.97 12.98
N ALA A 331 7.70 -16.04 13.48
CA ALA A 331 9.06 -16.43 13.14
C ALA A 331 9.03 -17.58 12.13
N VAL A 332 9.76 -17.43 11.03
CA VAL A 332 9.88 -18.45 9.99
C VAL A 332 11.35 -18.74 9.67
N PRO A 333 11.71 -19.98 9.33
CA PRO A 333 13.09 -20.36 9.07
C PRO A 333 13.75 -19.48 8.01
N GLY A 334 14.93 -18.94 8.35
CA GLY A 334 15.72 -18.08 7.47
C GLY A 334 16.72 -18.83 6.62
N ARG A 335 17.14 -18.19 5.52
CA ARG A 335 18.24 -18.64 4.66
C ARG A 335 19.08 -17.48 4.18
N GLU A 336 20.34 -17.74 3.87
CA GLU A 336 21.22 -16.80 3.20
C GLU A 336 21.84 -17.38 1.94
N ARG A 337 21.97 -16.54 0.92
CA ARG A 337 22.60 -16.93 -0.34
C ARG A 337 24.10 -17.08 -0.21
N ILE A 338 24.64 -18.16 -0.77
CA ILE A 338 26.09 -18.39 -0.85
C ILE A 338 26.68 -17.53 -1.96
N ASP A 339 26.13 -17.60 -3.18
CA ASP A 339 26.54 -16.74 -4.29
C ASP A 339 25.61 -15.52 -4.41
N LYS A 340 26.20 -14.32 -4.39
CA LYS A 340 25.46 -13.04 -4.47
C LYS A 340 25.55 -12.35 -5.85
N ASN A 341 26.21 -12.99 -6.84
CA ASN A 341 26.56 -12.32 -8.09
C ASN A 341 25.44 -12.32 -9.14
N GLY A 342 24.63 -13.36 -9.21
CA GLY A 342 23.56 -13.44 -10.20
C GLY A 342 22.22 -12.93 -9.68
N ARG A 343 21.29 -12.75 -10.60
CA ARG A 343 19.94 -12.23 -10.31
C ARG A 343 18.82 -13.22 -10.65
N GLU A 344 18.89 -13.89 -11.79
CA GLU A 344 17.84 -14.76 -12.32
C GLU A 344 18.47 -16.00 -12.97
N ASN A 345 17.69 -17.08 -13.12
CA ASN A 345 18.05 -18.29 -13.86
C ASN A 345 19.27 -19.07 -13.34
N TYR A 346 19.54 -19.01 -12.05
CA TYR A 346 20.60 -19.83 -11.45
C TYR A 346 20.26 -20.10 -9.97
N ASP A 347 20.75 -21.22 -9.48
CA ASP A 347 20.67 -21.56 -8.05
C ASP A 347 21.93 -21.01 -7.34
N PRO A 348 21.79 -19.99 -6.47
CA PRO A 348 22.94 -19.43 -5.77
C PRO A 348 23.46 -20.33 -4.65
N GLY A 349 22.78 -21.44 -4.33
CA GLY A 349 22.95 -22.19 -3.09
C GLY A 349 22.54 -21.37 -1.87
N TYR A 350 22.16 -22.04 -0.81
CA TYR A 350 21.76 -21.40 0.44
C TYR A 350 22.30 -22.10 1.66
N THR A 351 22.60 -21.34 2.70
CA THR A 351 22.85 -21.85 4.07
C THR A 351 21.66 -21.49 4.96
N PRO A 352 21.28 -22.34 5.91
CA PRO A 352 20.36 -21.98 6.97
C PRO A 352 20.86 -20.72 7.70
N ALA A 353 19.94 -19.85 8.07
CA ALA A 353 20.18 -18.65 8.85
C ALA A 353 19.15 -18.54 9.98
N ASP A 354 19.36 -17.57 10.87
CA ASP A 354 18.39 -17.29 11.94
C ASP A 354 16.99 -17.03 11.36
N ASP A 355 15.99 -17.33 12.15
CA ASP A 355 14.60 -17.09 11.79
C ASP A 355 14.40 -15.64 11.38
N ARG A 356 13.49 -15.45 10.41
CA ARG A 356 13.05 -14.11 9.96
C ARG A 356 11.69 -13.83 10.54
N HIS A 357 11.51 -12.61 10.98
CA HIS A 357 10.26 -12.17 11.60
C HIS A 357 9.39 -11.45 10.57
N ILE A 358 8.09 -11.76 10.60
CA ILE A 358 7.07 -11.14 9.75
C ILE A 358 5.94 -10.67 10.67
N GLY A 359 5.60 -9.41 10.60
CA GLY A 359 4.42 -8.85 11.26
C GLY A 359 3.15 -9.20 10.50
N VAL A 360 2.13 -9.65 11.21
CA VAL A 360 0.77 -9.85 10.69
C VAL A 360 -0.18 -9.12 11.62
N GLY A 361 -0.90 -8.15 11.07
CA GLY A 361 -1.90 -7.35 11.80
C GLY A 361 -3.31 -7.59 11.28
N LEU A 362 -4.29 -7.30 12.11
CA LEU A 362 -5.70 -7.32 11.74
C LEU A 362 -6.40 -6.14 12.40
N VAL A 363 -7.10 -5.34 11.60
CA VAL A 363 -8.01 -4.30 12.07
C VAL A 363 -9.40 -4.56 11.52
N GLN A 364 -10.40 -4.47 12.39
CA GLN A 364 -11.82 -4.53 12.02
C GLN A 364 -12.51 -3.19 12.30
N ILE A 365 -13.32 -2.75 11.35
CA ILE A 365 -14.25 -1.63 11.49
C ILE A 365 -15.63 -2.20 11.15
N GLY A 366 -16.37 -2.65 12.17
CA GLY A 366 -17.57 -3.46 11.98
C GLY A 366 -17.25 -4.81 11.33
N ASP A 367 -17.83 -5.10 10.19
CA ASP A 367 -17.59 -6.32 9.39
C ASP A 367 -16.49 -6.13 8.33
N ILE A 368 -15.95 -4.92 8.19
CA ILE A 368 -14.81 -4.65 7.31
C ILE A 368 -13.54 -5.12 8.00
N THR A 369 -12.79 -6.00 7.36
CA THR A 369 -11.56 -6.58 7.90
C THR A 369 -10.37 -6.17 7.02
N LEU A 370 -9.33 -5.60 7.65
CA LEU A 370 -8.05 -5.33 7.04
C LEU A 370 -7.03 -6.31 7.62
N VAL A 371 -6.32 -7.04 6.78
CA VAL A 371 -5.17 -7.87 7.17
C VAL A 371 -3.91 -7.22 6.63
N SER A 372 -2.98 -6.89 7.50
CA SER A 372 -1.70 -6.30 7.14
C SER A 372 -0.55 -7.31 7.27
N VAL A 373 0.44 -7.22 6.37
CA VAL A 373 1.64 -8.05 6.38
C VAL A 373 2.87 -7.19 6.13
N SER A 374 3.88 -7.32 6.99
CA SER A 374 5.15 -6.60 6.86
C SER A 374 6.07 -7.28 5.84
N GLY A 375 5.87 -7.03 4.56
CA GLY A 375 6.71 -7.57 3.48
C GLY A 375 6.03 -7.55 2.11
N GLU A 376 6.81 -7.89 1.11
CA GLU A 376 6.36 -7.96 -0.29
C GLU A 376 5.79 -9.35 -0.59
N ILE A 377 4.53 -9.61 -0.18
CA ILE A 377 3.89 -10.91 -0.40
C ILE A 377 3.46 -11.11 -1.85
N TYR A 378 3.61 -12.33 -2.33
CA TYR A 378 3.11 -12.77 -3.63
C TYR A 378 1.58 -12.80 -3.68
N THR A 379 1.05 -12.63 -4.87
CA THR A 379 -0.40 -12.56 -5.13
C THR A 379 -1.14 -13.82 -4.63
N GLU A 380 -0.56 -15.02 -4.78
CA GLU A 380 -1.18 -16.27 -4.31
C GLU A 380 -1.40 -16.31 -2.81
N ILE A 381 -0.50 -15.72 -2.00
CA ILE A 381 -0.66 -15.62 -0.55
C ILE A 381 -1.89 -14.75 -0.22
N GLY A 382 -2.01 -13.59 -0.87
CA GLY A 382 -3.17 -12.71 -0.71
C GLY A 382 -4.48 -13.37 -1.13
N LEU A 383 -4.48 -14.05 -2.27
CA LEU A 383 -5.66 -14.81 -2.76
C LEU A 383 -6.04 -15.94 -1.80
N ARG A 384 -5.06 -16.65 -1.23
CA ARG A 384 -5.30 -17.70 -0.25
C ARG A 384 -5.91 -17.16 1.04
N ILE A 385 -5.40 -16.03 1.56
CA ILE A 385 -6.02 -15.36 2.71
C ILE A 385 -7.48 -15.00 2.40
N LYS A 386 -7.75 -14.39 1.22
CA LYS A 386 -9.11 -14.05 0.78
C LYS A 386 -10.03 -15.28 0.67
N HIS A 387 -9.49 -16.43 0.26
CA HIS A 387 -10.25 -17.66 0.11
C HIS A 387 -10.55 -18.35 1.46
N GLU A 388 -9.57 -18.35 2.37
CA GLU A 388 -9.68 -19.11 3.63
C GLU A 388 -10.31 -18.31 4.78
N MET A 389 -10.34 -16.97 4.71
CA MET A 389 -10.98 -16.17 5.75
C MET A 389 -12.49 -16.03 5.51
N PRO A 390 -13.31 -16.26 6.56
CA PRO A 390 -14.78 -16.25 6.44
C PRO A 390 -15.35 -14.82 6.50
N THR A 391 -14.81 -13.90 5.67
CA THR A 391 -15.30 -12.53 5.53
C THR A 391 -15.22 -12.09 4.07
N SER A 392 -16.27 -11.43 3.59
CA SER A 392 -16.35 -10.92 2.21
C SER A 392 -15.84 -9.49 2.06
N LYS A 393 -15.82 -8.72 3.16
CA LYS A 393 -15.31 -7.35 3.21
C LYS A 393 -13.87 -7.36 3.71
N LEU A 394 -12.97 -7.95 2.91
CA LEU A 394 -11.58 -8.16 3.26
C LEU A 394 -10.65 -7.36 2.35
N MET A 395 -9.71 -6.64 2.96
CA MET A 395 -8.62 -5.92 2.31
C MET A 395 -7.28 -6.47 2.80
N ILE A 396 -6.37 -6.79 1.87
CA ILE A 396 -5.01 -7.25 2.19
C ILE A 396 -4.03 -6.10 1.97
N VAL A 397 -3.36 -5.69 3.02
CA VAL A 397 -2.37 -4.60 3.00
C VAL A 397 -0.97 -5.18 3.14
N ALA A 398 -0.23 -5.21 2.04
CA ALA A 398 1.18 -5.58 2.05
C ALA A 398 2.07 -4.38 2.37
N LEU A 399 3.36 -4.63 2.63
CA LEU A 399 4.33 -3.57 2.95
C LEU A 399 3.88 -2.71 4.14
N ALA A 400 3.18 -3.33 5.06
CA ALA A 400 2.71 -2.69 6.27
C ALA A 400 3.82 -2.61 7.33
N ASP A 401 3.54 -1.92 8.41
CA ASP A 401 4.42 -1.81 9.57
C ASP A 401 4.78 -3.17 10.18
N GLY A 402 5.92 -3.23 10.85
CA GLY A 402 6.48 -4.44 11.43
C GLY A 402 7.89 -4.78 10.92
N PRO A 403 8.45 -5.96 11.26
CA PRO A 403 9.77 -6.37 10.82
C PRO A 403 9.85 -6.56 9.30
N PHE A 404 10.87 -5.98 8.66
CA PHE A 404 11.19 -6.12 7.23
C PHE A 404 12.42 -7.01 7.01
N GLU A 405 12.42 -8.22 7.58
CA GLU A 405 13.58 -9.12 7.57
C GLU A 405 13.57 -10.11 6.41
N SER A 406 12.41 -10.34 5.81
CA SER A 406 12.20 -11.41 4.82
C SER A 406 12.66 -11.05 3.39
N GLY A 407 12.63 -9.78 3.01
CA GLY A 407 12.59 -9.39 1.59
C GLY A 407 11.26 -9.80 0.96
N TYR A 408 11.30 -10.36 -0.25
CA TYR A 408 10.09 -10.92 -0.89
C TYR A 408 9.60 -12.17 -0.16
N ILE A 409 8.29 -12.27 -0.02
CA ILE A 409 7.60 -13.44 0.56
C ILE A 409 6.86 -14.14 -0.56
N TYR A 410 7.52 -15.13 -1.14
CA TYR A 410 6.99 -15.90 -2.27
C TYR A 410 6.03 -17.00 -1.81
N SER A 411 5.11 -17.42 -2.70
CA SER A 411 4.19 -18.53 -2.46
C SER A 411 4.90 -19.89 -2.54
N ASN A 412 4.31 -20.91 -1.97
CA ASN A 412 4.84 -22.27 -2.03
C ASN A 412 4.97 -22.77 -3.48
N ASN A 413 4.06 -22.37 -4.36
CA ASN A 413 4.12 -22.70 -5.79
C ASN A 413 5.32 -22.05 -6.48
N ALA A 414 5.65 -20.82 -6.10
CA ALA A 414 6.78 -20.09 -6.68
C ALA A 414 8.15 -20.51 -6.12
N ALA A 415 8.22 -21.40 -5.15
CA ALA A 415 9.47 -21.76 -4.46
C ALA A 415 10.57 -22.29 -5.38
N SER A 416 10.20 -22.85 -6.55
CA SER A 416 11.13 -23.34 -7.58
C SER A 416 11.42 -22.33 -8.69
N HIS A 417 10.81 -21.15 -8.66
CA HIS A 417 11.06 -20.10 -9.64
C HIS A 417 12.48 -19.53 -9.43
N LEU A 418 13.25 -19.42 -10.50
CA LEU A 418 14.56 -18.80 -10.45
C LEU A 418 14.46 -17.30 -10.80
N THR A 419 13.43 -16.64 -10.29
CA THR A 419 13.23 -15.18 -10.39
C THR A 419 14.01 -14.45 -9.31
N PHE A 420 14.31 -13.17 -9.52
CA PHE A 420 15.11 -12.41 -8.56
C PHE A 420 14.45 -12.29 -7.17
N GLN A 421 13.13 -12.30 -7.13
CA GLN A 421 12.36 -12.22 -5.88
C GLN A 421 12.59 -13.47 -5.03
N VAL A 422 12.45 -14.65 -5.64
CA VAL A 422 12.64 -15.94 -4.96
C VAL A 422 14.11 -16.15 -4.60
N ILE A 423 15.00 -15.87 -5.55
CA ILE A 423 16.46 -15.98 -5.34
C ILE A 423 16.93 -15.03 -4.22
N GLY A 424 16.39 -13.81 -4.19
CA GLY A 424 16.75 -12.78 -3.20
C GLY A 424 16.06 -12.91 -1.85
N SER A 425 15.02 -13.75 -1.75
CA SER A 425 14.29 -13.95 -0.50
C SER A 425 15.14 -14.62 0.57
N ARG A 426 15.00 -14.14 1.80
CA ARG A 426 15.71 -14.67 2.98
C ARG A 426 14.96 -15.78 3.71
N LEU A 427 13.88 -16.29 3.12
CA LEU A 427 13.00 -17.29 3.71
C LEU A 427 13.26 -18.69 3.13
N GLN A 428 13.28 -19.71 3.97
CA GLN A 428 13.27 -21.08 3.50
C GLN A 428 11.92 -21.42 2.84
N PRO A 429 11.91 -22.24 1.78
CA PRO A 429 10.68 -22.67 1.11
C PRO A 429 9.72 -23.41 2.04
N GLY A 430 8.41 -23.24 1.82
CA GLY A 430 7.37 -24.09 2.45
C GLY A 430 6.88 -23.60 3.82
N HIS A 431 7.35 -22.46 4.34
CA HIS A 431 7.02 -22.04 5.71
C HIS A 431 6.18 -20.76 5.78
N ALA A 432 6.57 -19.69 5.06
CA ALA A 432 6.01 -18.36 5.27
C ALA A 432 4.54 -18.25 4.88
N GLU A 433 4.15 -18.79 3.74
CA GLU A 433 2.75 -18.72 3.27
C GLU A 433 1.79 -19.32 4.29
N GLU A 434 2.08 -20.55 4.76
CA GLU A 434 1.23 -21.24 5.77
C GLU A 434 1.18 -20.47 7.09
N ALA A 435 2.32 -19.96 7.55
CA ALA A 435 2.41 -19.22 8.80
C ALA A 435 1.58 -17.92 8.75
N ILE A 436 1.66 -17.16 7.65
CA ILE A 436 0.90 -15.91 7.45
C ILE A 436 -0.59 -16.18 7.40
N VAL A 437 -1.04 -17.17 6.60
CA VAL A 437 -2.46 -17.51 6.49
C VAL A 437 -3.04 -17.96 7.83
N ASN A 438 -2.31 -18.79 8.58
CA ASN A 438 -2.75 -19.25 9.89
C ASN A 438 -2.76 -18.12 10.93
N ALA A 439 -1.78 -17.20 10.91
CA ALA A 439 -1.76 -16.04 11.78
C ALA A 439 -2.97 -15.13 11.51
N ALA A 440 -3.26 -14.79 10.25
CA ALA A 440 -4.42 -13.98 9.89
C ALA A 440 -5.75 -14.62 10.35
N LYS A 441 -5.90 -15.94 10.18
CA LYS A 441 -7.09 -16.69 10.65
C LYS A 441 -7.19 -16.72 12.16
N GLN A 442 -6.08 -16.80 12.88
CA GLN A 442 -6.07 -16.80 14.34
C GLN A 442 -6.43 -15.42 14.88
N LEU A 443 -5.84 -14.34 14.35
CA LEU A 443 -6.18 -12.96 14.72
C LEU A 443 -7.66 -12.64 14.53
N LEU A 444 -8.28 -13.15 13.44
CA LEU A 444 -9.72 -12.99 13.24
C LEU A 444 -10.58 -13.70 14.29
N LYS A 445 -10.10 -14.82 14.86
CA LYS A 445 -10.80 -15.50 15.95
C LYS A 445 -10.64 -14.76 17.28
N ASP A 446 -9.45 -14.21 17.52
CA ASP A 446 -9.12 -13.52 18.76
C ASP A 446 -9.80 -12.14 18.84
N ALA A 447 -10.06 -11.50 17.70
CA ALA A 447 -10.80 -10.24 17.60
C ALA A 447 -12.33 -10.38 17.75
N LYS A 448 -12.88 -11.61 17.76
CA LYS A 448 -14.32 -11.87 18.02
C LYS A 448 -14.63 -11.78 19.49
#